data_46009289ecf2cbc23304a64840104f24
#
_entry.id   46009289ecf2cbc23304a64840104f24
#
_cell.length_a   1.000
_cell.length_b   1.000
_cell.length_c   1.000
_cell.angle_alpha   90.00
_cell.angle_beta   90.00
_cell.angle_gamma   90.00
#
_symmetry.space_group_name_H-M   'P 1'
#
loop_
_entity.id
_entity.type
_entity.pdbx_description
1 polymer ?
#
loop_
_entity_poly.entity_id
_entity_poly.type
_entity_poly.pdbx_seq_one_letter_code
_entity_poly.pdbx_strand_id
1 'polypeptide(L)'
;MNRKLIVQAVASVFAGVALLAAGYFAGTHRMATTGAMPAMASAPAMGSNADPQSGRKVLYWHDPMVPNQHFDKPGKSPFMDMQLQPVYADEGGGGAGIKIDPGLQQDLGIRYAAVHRRETTEGFDAIGTTQFDESQADVVQSRVNGYIDHLYASAPMQRIAKGAPIASLFVPDWLAPQEEYLSLKRGGMDNALLQASRARMRAMSIPEGVIASLDRTGAAQTHIVLASPETGVISELNVRDGAMVTPGQTLAKVAGLSKLWLIVEIPEALALDARPGMNVDATFSGDPTRHFTGRIREILPGISTTSRTLQARLEIDNANGQLTPGMLMRVRVSGAKPVSSLLVPSEAVITTGKRSIVIVKNSDGRLQPANVTIGNDVGNETEVLS
;
A
#
# COMPACT_ATOMS: atom_id res chain seq x y z
N MET A 1 20.63 -19.56 38.40
CA MET A 1 21.36 -19.58 37.11
C MET A 1 22.84 -19.34 37.40
N ASN A 2 23.70 -20.29 37.14
CA ASN A 2 25.08 -20.37 37.64
C ASN A 2 26.00 -19.28 37.02
N ARG A 3 26.57 -18.40 37.85
CA ARG A 3 27.52 -17.35 37.46
C ARG A 3 28.70 -17.87 36.59
N LYS A 4 29.09 -19.13 36.74
CA LYS A 4 30.15 -19.77 35.94
C LYS A 4 29.77 -19.98 34.48
N LEU A 5 28.49 -20.26 34.17
CA LEU A 5 28.01 -20.42 32.79
C LEU A 5 27.93 -19.09 32.01
N ILE A 6 27.61 -17.99 32.69
CA ILE A 6 27.58 -16.66 32.07
C ILE A 6 28.99 -16.20 31.74
N VAL A 7 29.98 -16.43 32.59
CA VAL A 7 31.38 -16.07 32.34
C VAL A 7 31.97 -16.89 31.16
N GLN A 8 31.63 -18.17 31.04
CA GLN A 8 32.05 -18.98 29.90
C GLN A 8 31.41 -18.55 28.58
N ALA A 9 30.13 -18.18 28.58
CA ALA A 9 29.45 -17.68 27.39
C ALA A 9 30.00 -16.33 26.92
N VAL A 10 30.35 -15.41 27.84
CA VAL A 10 30.96 -14.13 27.52
C VAL A 10 32.37 -14.31 26.99
N ALA A 11 33.16 -15.23 27.57
CA ALA A 11 34.52 -15.50 27.09
C ALA A 11 34.54 -16.11 25.68
N SER A 12 33.59 -16.97 25.33
CA SER A 12 33.50 -17.53 23.98
C SER A 12 33.09 -16.52 22.91
N VAL A 13 32.22 -15.54 23.24
CA VAL A 13 31.87 -14.44 22.33
C VAL A 13 33.06 -13.53 22.07
N PHE A 14 33.85 -13.20 23.10
CA PHE A 14 35.06 -12.35 22.91
C PHE A 14 36.14 -13.06 22.10
N ALA A 15 36.33 -14.38 22.26
CA ALA A 15 37.25 -15.15 21.44
C ALA A 15 36.82 -15.21 19.96
N GLY A 16 35.52 -15.30 19.68
CA GLY A 16 34.97 -15.28 18.32
C GLY A 16 35.19 -13.93 17.61
N VAL A 17 34.94 -12.83 18.31
CA VAL A 17 35.17 -11.46 17.78
C VAL A 17 36.65 -11.19 17.51
N ALA A 18 37.56 -11.66 18.38
CA ALA A 18 39.00 -11.50 18.20
C ALA A 18 39.51 -12.28 16.97
N LEU A 19 38.99 -13.48 16.68
CA LEU A 19 39.34 -14.26 15.50
C LEU A 19 38.85 -13.62 14.20
N LEU A 20 37.65 -13.04 14.22
CA LEU A 20 37.11 -12.30 13.06
C LEU A 20 37.90 -11.02 12.78
N ALA A 21 38.30 -10.29 13.81
CA ALA A 21 39.16 -9.09 13.66
C ALA A 21 40.56 -9.43 13.14
N ALA A 22 41.14 -10.52 13.62
CA ALA A 22 42.47 -10.97 13.13
C ALA A 22 42.38 -11.45 11.67
N GLY A 23 41.30 -12.13 11.28
CA GLY A 23 41.05 -12.54 9.89
C GLY A 23 40.89 -11.36 8.94
N TYR A 24 40.15 -10.34 9.36
CA TYR A 24 39.94 -9.12 8.58
C TYR A 24 41.24 -8.34 8.39
N PHE A 25 42.07 -8.20 9.45
CA PHE A 25 43.36 -7.50 9.38
C PHE A 25 44.43 -8.25 8.53
N ALA A 26 44.43 -9.59 8.58
CA ALA A 26 45.30 -10.40 7.73
C ALA A 26 44.86 -10.38 6.24
N GLY A 27 43.57 -10.22 5.96
CA GLY A 27 43.02 -10.10 4.62
C GLY A 27 43.37 -8.77 3.94
N THR A 28 43.36 -7.68 4.68
CA THR A 28 43.66 -6.32 4.15
C THR A 28 45.12 -6.08 3.90
N HIS A 29 46.04 -6.77 4.60
CA HIS A 29 47.48 -6.61 4.41
C HIS A 29 48.10 -7.45 3.28
N ARG A 30 47.34 -8.36 2.66
CA ARG A 30 47.82 -9.16 1.52
C ARG A 30 47.66 -8.50 0.13
N MET A 31 47.11 -7.30 0.05
CA MET A 31 46.92 -6.60 -1.25
C MET A 31 47.93 -5.48 -1.50
N ALA A 32 49.08 -5.42 -0.81
CA ALA A 32 50.14 -4.43 -1.05
C ALA A 32 51.51 -5.06 -1.25
N THR A 33 51.61 -5.96 -2.22
CA THR A 33 52.92 -6.25 -2.81
C THR A 33 52.79 -6.08 -4.32
N THR A 34 53.12 -4.89 -4.76
CA THR A 34 53.36 -4.51 -6.14
C THR A 34 54.56 -5.31 -6.65
N GLY A 35 54.31 -6.41 -7.34
CA GLY A 35 55.31 -7.06 -8.17
C GLY A 35 55.59 -6.16 -9.38
N ALA A 36 56.77 -5.56 -9.42
CA ALA A 36 57.27 -4.92 -10.62
C ALA A 36 57.37 -5.94 -11.73
N MET A 37 56.56 -5.79 -12.78
CA MET A 37 56.73 -6.54 -14.03
C MET A 37 57.98 -6.02 -14.74
N PRO A 38 58.84 -6.93 -15.25
CA PRO A 38 59.97 -6.50 -16.08
C PRO A 38 59.42 -5.91 -17.38
N ALA A 39 60.05 -4.83 -17.81
CA ALA A 39 59.78 -4.16 -19.06
C ALA A 39 59.93 -5.16 -20.20
N MET A 40 58.80 -5.56 -20.81
CA MET A 40 58.82 -6.27 -22.08
C MET A 40 59.29 -5.30 -23.17
N ALA A 41 60.29 -5.71 -23.89
CA ALA A 41 60.82 -5.06 -25.07
C ALA A 41 59.70 -4.72 -26.04
N SER A 42 59.79 -3.51 -26.59
CA SER A 42 58.92 -2.99 -27.66
C SER A 42 58.74 -4.01 -28.77
N ALA A 43 57.52 -4.55 -28.93
CA ALA A 43 57.16 -5.22 -30.15
C ALA A 43 57.18 -4.22 -31.29
N PRO A 44 57.64 -4.62 -32.48
CA PRO A 44 57.67 -3.72 -33.63
C PRO A 44 56.25 -3.26 -33.94
N ALA A 45 56.10 -1.96 -34.18
CA ALA A 45 54.85 -1.33 -34.59
C ALA A 45 54.25 -2.11 -35.76
N MET A 46 53.11 -2.77 -35.56
CA MET A 46 52.26 -3.25 -36.67
C MET A 46 51.95 -2.02 -37.51
N GLY A 47 52.33 -2.08 -38.79
CA GLY A 47 52.15 -1.00 -39.73
C GLY A 47 50.68 -0.52 -39.69
N SER A 48 50.49 0.77 -39.56
CA SER A 48 49.21 1.42 -39.71
C SER A 48 48.66 1.10 -41.09
N ASN A 49 47.59 0.33 -41.17
CA ASN A 49 46.80 0.12 -42.38
C ASN A 49 46.07 1.43 -42.74
N ALA A 50 46.77 2.53 -42.88
CA ALA A 50 46.30 3.78 -43.39
C ALA A 50 46.68 3.93 -44.86
N ASP A 51 45.75 4.26 -45.71
CA ASP A 51 46.00 4.56 -47.12
C ASP A 51 46.96 5.78 -47.22
N PRO A 52 48.08 5.64 -47.94
CA PRO A 52 49.05 6.71 -48.08
C PRO A 52 48.50 7.98 -48.76
N GLN A 53 47.39 7.88 -49.49
CA GLN A 53 46.83 9.00 -50.25
C GLN A 53 45.66 9.68 -49.56
N SER A 54 44.88 8.97 -48.68
CA SER A 54 43.69 9.52 -48.03
C SER A 54 43.79 9.62 -46.52
N GLY A 55 44.81 9.01 -45.89
CA GLY A 55 44.98 8.99 -44.43
C GLY A 55 43.90 8.21 -43.65
N ARG A 56 42.97 7.55 -44.35
CA ARG A 56 41.87 6.77 -43.80
C ARG A 56 42.31 5.38 -43.42
N LYS A 57 41.72 4.83 -42.33
CA LYS A 57 41.99 3.44 -41.94
C LYS A 57 41.30 2.47 -42.87
N VAL A 58 42.08 1.70 -43.63
CA VAL A 58 41.60 0.63 -44.55
C VAL A 58 41.30 -0.62 -43.73
N LEU A 59 40.12 -1.19 -43.93
CA LEU A 59 39.71 -2.45 -43.29
C LEU A 59 40.34 -3.65 -44.04
N TYR A 60 40.21 -3.66 -45.35
CA TYR A 60 40.78 -4.68 -46.23
C TYR A 60 40.81 -4.15 -47.69
N TRP A 61 41.50 -4.85 -48.53
CA TRP A 61 41.57 -4.59 -49.96
C TRP A 61 40.79 -5.71 -50.69
N HIS A 62 40.02 -5.40 -51.72
CA HIS A 62 39.30 -6.38 -52.50
C HIS A 62 39.52 -6.18 -54.00
N ASP A 63 39.30 -7.27 -54.76
CA ASP A 63 39.30 -7.25 -56.23
C ASP A 63 37.88 -6.85 -56.68
N PRO A 64 37.72 -5.83 -57.55
CA PRO A 64 36.41 -5.41 -58.06
C PRO A 64 35.63 -6.49 -58.80
N MET A 65 36.30 -7.47 -59.33
CA MET A 65 35.68 -8.59 -60.08
C MET A 65 35.44 -9.82 -59.21
N VAL A 66 36.09 -9.93 -58.05
CA VAL A 66 35.95 -11.03 -57.12
C VAL A 66 35.73 -10.45 -55.69
N PRO A 67 34.54 -9.89 -55.38
CA PRO A 67 34.29 -9.15 -54.17
C PRO A 67 34.39 -9.96 -52.87
N ASN A 68 34.36 -11.27 -52.95
CA ASN A 68 34.36 -12.15 -51.77
C ASN A 68 35.76 -12.49 -51.23
N GLN A 69 36.83 -12.03 -51.92
CA GLN A 69 38.21 -12.23 -51.43
C GLN A 69 38.79 -10.93 -50.84
N HIS A 70 39.32 -11.05 -49.63
CA HIS A 70 39.85 -9.96 -48.86
C HIS A 70 41.39 -10.10 -48.77
N PHE A 71 42.10 -8.98 -48.94
CA PHE A 71 43.56 -8.89 -48.86
C PHE A 71 43.93 -7.85 -47.82
N ASP A 72 44.98 -8.13 -47.02
CA ASP A 72 45.43 -7.26 -45.92
C ASP A 72 46.42 -6.16 -46.39
N LYS A 73 46.86 -6.20 -47.65
CA LYS A 73 47.85 -5.26 -48.18
C LYS A 73 47.47 -4.71 -49.56
N PRO A 74 47.85 -3.45 -49.87
CA PRO A 74 47.68 -2.88 -51.18
C PRO A 74 48.56 -3.62 -52.20
N GLY A 75 48.07 -3.78 -53.43
CA GLY A 75 48.82 -4.44 -54.48
C GLY A 75 47.99 -4.77 -55.72
N LYS A 76 48.57 -5.52 -56.65
CA LYS A 76 47.85 -6.09 -57.78
C LYS A 76 47.14 -7.37 -57.37
N SER A 77 45.96 -7.59 -57.92
CA SER A 77 45.21 -8.85 -57.73
C SER A 77 46.06 -10.02 -58.21
N PRO A 78 46.15 -11.13 -57.45
CA PRO A 78 46.82 -12.35 -57.89
C PRO A 78 46.08 -13.10 -59.04
N PHE A 79 44.87 -12.68 -59.36
CA PHE A 79 43.98 -13.33 -60.31
C PHE A 79 43.90 -12.58 -61.67
N MET A 80 44.12 -11.24 -61.63
CA MET A 80 44.05 -10.35 -62.77
C MET A 80 45.01 -9.22 -62.67
N ASP A 81 45.46 -8.61 -63.78
CA ASP A 81 46.41 -7.50 -63.82
C ASP A 81 45.69 -6.17 -63.47
N MET A 82 44.92 -6.17 -62.37
CA MET A 82 44.20 -4.98 -61.79
C MET A 82 44.69 -4.65 -60.40
N GLN A 83 44.59 -3.38 -60.01
CA GLN A 83 44.90 -2.94 -58.66
C GLN A 83 43.71 -3.22 -57.73
N LEU A 84 44.04 -3.73 -56.54
CA LEU A 84 43.06 -3.92 -55.46
C LEU A 84 42.52 -2.57 -54.96
N GLN A 85 41.21 -2.51 -54.69
CA GLN A 85 40.56 -1.31 -54.18
C GLN A 85 40.44 -1.39 -52.63
N PRO A 86 40.76 -0.30 -51.92
CA PRO A 86 40.63 -0.24 -50.46
C PRO A 86 39.16 -0.09 -50.05
N VAL A 87 38.75 -0.83 -48.99
CA VAL A 87 37.51 -0.60 -48.28
C VAL A 87 37.85 0.09 -46.97
N TYR A 88 37.34 1.28 -46.81
CA TYR A 88 37.62 2.13 -45.63
C TYR A 88 36.68 1.80 -44.47
N ALA A 89 37.16 1.96 -43.24
CA ALA A 89 36.38 1.77 -42.04
C ALA A 89 35.16 2.73 -41.97
N ASP A 90 35.21 3.83 -42.71
CA ASP A 90 34.18 4.85 -42.73
C ASP A 90 33.10 4.68 -43.79
N GLU A 91 33.29 3.76 -44.77
CA GLU A 91 32.27 3.49 -45.81
C GLU A 91 31.09 2.63 -45.30
N GLY A 92 31.23 1.98 -44.10
CA GLY A 92 30.14 1.35 -43.36
C GLY A 92 29.53 2.22 -42.26
N GLY A 93 30.02 3.46 -42.08
CA GLY A 93 29.76 4.27 -40.87
C GLY A 93 29.22 5.68 -41.12
N GLY A 94 28.44 5.88 -42.12
CA GLY A 94 27.69 7.13 -42.29
C GLY A 94 26.39 7.17 -41.49
N GLY A 95 26.47 7.45 -40.17
CA GLY A 95 25.31 7.54 -39.28
C GLY A 95 24.88 6.19 -38.74
N ALA A 96 24.72 6.12 -37.40
CA ALA A 96 24.21 4.91 -36.75
C ALA A 96 22.80 4.56 -37.29
N GLY A 97 22.63 3.40 -37.90
CA GLY A 97 21.35 2.88 -38.40
C GLY A 97 21.36 2.33 -39.83
N ILE A 98 20.43 1.46 -40.10
CA ILE A 98 20.26 0.78 -41.41
C ILE A 98 19.13 1.47 -42.17
N LYS A 99 19.34 1.83 -43.43
CA LYS A 99 18.29 2.30 -44.34
C LYS A 99 17.79 1.09 -45.16
N ILE A 100 16.51 0.76 -44.99
CA ILE A 100 15.84 -0.31 -45.71
C ILE A 100 15.01 0.32 -46.82
N ASP A 101 15.09 -0.26 -48.04
CA ASP A 101 14.29 0.17 -49.17
C ASP A 101 12.79 0.04 -48.87
N PRO A 102 11.95 1.01 -49.29
CA PRO A 102 10.51 1.00 -49.03
C PRO A 102 9.79 -0.24 -49.54
N GLY A 103 10.20 -0.78 -50.67
CA GLY A 103 9.64 -2.04 -51.20
C GLY A 103 9.91 -3.22 -50.29
N LEU A 104 11.16 -3.36 -49.85
CA LEU A 104 11.56 -4.42 -48.91
C LEU A 104 10.89 -4.24 -47.51
N GLN A 105 10.63 -3.01 -47.07
CA GLN A 105 9.87 -2.76 -45.81
C GLN A 105 8.44 -3.31 -45.91
N GLN A 106 7.81 -3.15 -47.06
CA GLN A 106 6.46 -3.64 -47.32
C GLN A 106 6.44 -5.18 -47.40
N ASP A 107 7.39 -5.76 -48.08
CA ASP A 107 7.50 -7.22 -48.24
C ASP A 107 7.78 -7.91 -46.89
N LEU A 108 8.55 -7.28 -46.01
CA LEU A 108 8.84 -7.77 -44.66
C LEU A 108 7.72 -7.46 -43.66
N GLY A 109 6.67 -6.72 -44.04
CA GLY A 109 5.55 -6.39 -43.17
C GLY A 109 5.92 -5.49 -41.99
N ILE A 110 6.95 -4.63 -42.13
CA ILE A 110 7.41 -3.75 -41.07
C ILE A 110 6.33 -2.71 -40.78
N ARG A 111 5.83 -2.69 -39.53
CA ARG A 111 4.86 -1.70 -39.06
C ARG A 111 5.58 -0.70 -38.14
N TYR A 112 5.16 0.55 -38.24
CA TYR A 112 5.62 1.62 -37.35
C TYR A 112 4.50 2.03 -36.41
N ALA A 113 4.84 2.26 -35.18
CA ALA A 113 3.95 2.85 -34.18
C ALA A 113 4.58 4.13 -33.63
N ALA A 114 3.75 5.13 -33.37
CA ALA A 114 4.21 6.34 -32.73
C ALA A 114 4.36 6.09 -31.22
N VAL A 115 5.50 6.48 -30.68
CA VAL A 115 5.65 6.57 -29.22
C VAL A 115 4.79 7.74 -28.74
N HIS A 116 3.92 7.48 -27.80
CA HIS A 116 3.06 8.52 -27.26
C HIS A 116 3.21 8.61 -25.75
N ARG A 117 2.95 9.79 -25.25
CA ARG A 117 2.96 10.05 -23.82
C ARG A 117 1.54 9.95 -23.30
N ARG A 118 1.34 9.12 -22.29
CA ARG A 118 0.07 8.96 -21.60
C ARG A 118 0.24 9.27 -20.13
N GLU A 119 -0.71 9.94 -19.56
CA GLU A 119 -0.82 10.05 -18.11
C GLU A 119 -1.38 8.73 -17.60
N THR A 120 -0.52 7.95 -16.94
CA THR A 120 -0.89 6.71 -16.26
C THR A 120 -0.88 6.95 -14.76
N THR A 121 -1.87 6.42 -14.08
CA THR A 121 -1.90 6.46 -12.63
C THR A 121 -1.32 5.14 -12.14
N GLU A 122 -0.12 5.19 -11.57
CA GLU A 122 0.44 4.03 -10.89
C GLU A 122 -0.53 3.56 -9.81
N GLY A 123 -0.74 2.25 -9.74
CA GLY A 123 -1.66 1.68 -8.78
C GLY A 123 -1.51 0.17 -8.70
N PHE A 124 -2.11 -0.38 -7.67
CA PHE A 124 -2.10 -1.81 -7.41
C PHE A 124 -3.48 -2.29 -6.98
N ASP A 125 -3.72 -3.58 -7.16
CA ASP A 125 -4.93 -4.23 -6.71
C ASP A 125 -4.72 -4.83 -5.32
N ALA A 126 -5.72 -4.70 -4.47
CA ALA A 126 -5.73 -5.19 -3.12
C ALA A 126 -7.13 -5.74 -2.75
N ILE A 127 -7.24 -6.35 -1.60
CA ILE A 127 -8.50 -6.80 -1.04
C ILE A 127 -8.83 -5.93 0.16
N GLY A 128 -10.10 -5.55 0.29
CA GLY A 128 -10.59 -4.80 1.43
C GLY A 128 -11.75 -5.49 2.11
N THR A 129 -11.91 -5.24 3.40
CA THR A 129 -13.04 -5.73 4.19
C THR A 129 -13.70 -4.55 4.89
N THR A 130 -15.02 -4.46 4.79
CA THR A 130 -15.78 -3.43 5.50
C THR A 130 -15.89 -3.76 6.97
N GLN A 131 -15.75 -2.76 7.83
CA GLN A 131 -15.86 -2.86 9.29
C GLN A 131 -16.70 -1.72 9.83
N PHE A 132 -17.18 -1.85 11.06
CA PHE A 132 -17.80 -0.73 11.77
C PHE A 132 -16.80 0.41 11.94
N ASP A 133 -17.29 1.63 11.86
CA ASP A 133 -16.52 2.79 12.31
C ASP A 133 -16.53 2.83 13.85
N GLU A 134 -15.52 2.24 14.45
CA GLU A 134 -15.41 2.19 15.91
C GLU A 134 -15.19 3.56 16.56
N SER A 135 -14.76 4.56 15.79
CA SER A 135 -14.58 5.91 16.30
C SER A 135 -15.92 6.61 16.58
N GLN A 136 -16.99 6.13 15.93
CA GLN A 136 -18.36 6.64 16.10
C GLN A 136 -19.25 5.67 16.88
N ALA A 137 -18.70 4.61 17.44
CA ALA A 137 -19.49 3.68 18.23
C ALA A 137 -19.75 4.23 19.62
N ASP A 138 -21.02 4.30 19.98
CA ASP A 138 -21.45 4.73 21.32
C ASP A 138 -21.50 3.55 22.29
N VAL A 139 -20.96 3.80 23.48
CA VAL A 139 -20.92 2.82 24.56
C VAL A 139 -22.00 3.13 25.58
N VAL A 140 -22.93 2.18 25.78
CA VAL A 140 -23.95 2.25 26.82
C VAL A 140 -23.44 1.56 28.08
N GLN A 141 -23.17 2.37 29.11
CA GLN A 141 -22.60 1.90 30.38
C GLN A 141 -23.56 2.16 31.53
N SER A 142 -23.52 1.30 32.57
CA SER A 142 -24.17 1.59 33.83
C SER A 142 -23.41 2.66 34.62
N ARG A 143 -24.12 3.62 35.19
CA ARG A 143 -23.58 4.61 36.10
C ARG A 143 -23.79 4.26 37.58
N VAL A 144 -24.56 3.22 37.83
CA VAL A 144 -25.02 2.82 39.15
C VAL A 144 -24.96 1.30 39.30
N ASN A 145 -25.00 0.82 40.54
CA ASN A 145 -25.24 -0.59 40.84
C ASN A 145 -26.71 -0.89 40.61
N GLY A 146 -27.00 -2.04 40.06
CA GLY A 146 -28.39 -2.47 39.84
C GLY A 146 -28.46 -3.85 39.19
N TYR A 147 -29.66 -4.20 38.78
CA TYR A 147 -29.95 -5.47 38.12
C TYR A 147 -30.70 -5.19 36.82
N ILE A 148 -30.38 -5.93 35.78
CA ILE A 148 -31.15 -5.91 34.54
C ILE A 148 -32.48 -6.61 34.79
N ASP A 149 -33.55 -5.81 34.81
CA ASP A 149 -34.91 -6.32 35.01
C ASP A 149 -35.48 -6.86 33.71
N HIS A 150 -35.26 -6.13 32.62
CA HIS A 150 -35.67 -6.57 31.28
C HIS A 150 -34.74 -6.08 30.19
N LEU A 151 -34.36 -6.99 29.28
CA LEU A 151 -33.52 -6.71 28.11
C LEU A 151 -34.40 -6.67 26.85
N TYR A 152 -34.59 -5.46 26.31
CA TYR A 152 -35.36 -5.27 25.06
C TYR A 152 -34.58 -5.67 23.82
N ALA A 153 -33.25 -5.47 23.86
CA ALA A 153 -32.34 -5.85 22.83
C ALA A 153 -31.73 -7.23 23.15
N SER A 154 -32.18 -8.27 22.49
CA SER A 154 -31.89 -9.66 22.88
C SER A 154 -30.64 -10.25 22.22
N ALA A 155 -30.13 -9.64 21.15
CA ALA A 155 -29.02 -10.23 20.39
C ALA A 155 -28.06 -9.17 19.81
N PRO A 156 -26.76 -9.50 19.70
CA PRO A 156 -25.84 -8.74 18.88
C PRO A 156 -26.32 -8.67 17.43
N MET A 157 -25.88 -7.65 16.70
CA MET A 157 -26.26 -7.34 15.29
C MET A 157 -27.75 -6.98 15.08
N GLN A 158 -28.52 -6.81 16.17
CA GLN A 158 -29.87 -6.30 16.09
C GLN A 158 -29.85 -4.81 15.74
N ARG A 159 -30.69 -4.39 14.78
CA ARG A 159 -30.89 -2.97 14.45
C ARG A 159 -31.66 -2.27 15.57
N ILE A 160 -31.24 -1.07 15.91
CA ILE A 160 -31.84 -0.25 16.92
C ILE A 160 -31.93 1.20 16.44
N ALA A 161 -33.05 1.85 16.74
CA ALA A 161 -33.22 3.28 16.46
C ALA A 161 -32.73 4.12 17.66
N LYS A 162 -32.33 5.35 17.40
CA LYS A 162 -32.01 6.32 18.44
C LYS A 162 -33.21 6.47 19.39
N GLY A 163 -32.97 6.40 20.71
CA GLY A 163 -33.98 6.49 21.75
C GLY A 163 -34.75 5.20 22.02
N ALA A 164 -34.56 4.14 21.19
CA ALA A 164 -35.19 2.85 21.47
C ALA A 164 -34.58 2.19 22.73
N PRO A 165 -35.39 1.48 23.54
CA PRO A 165 -34.93 0.88 24.78
C PRO A 165 -33.97 -0.28 24.51
N ILE A 166 -32.88 -0.35 25.25
CA ILE A 166 -31.91 -1.46 25.26
C ILE A 166 -32.19 -2.37 26.45
N ALA A 167 -32.25 -1.78 27.65
CA ALA A 167 -32.49 -2.53 28.88
C ALA A 167 -33.24 -1.69 29.89
N SER A 168 -34.04 -2.32 30.77
CA SER A 168 -34.57 -1.77 32.00
C SER A 168 -33.65 -2.19 33.13
N LEU A 169 -33.21 -1.21 33.91
CA LEU A 169 -32.32 -1.40 35.04
C LEU A 169 -33.08 -1.10 36.35
N PHE A 170 -33.12 -2.07 37.28
CA PHE A 170 -33.61 -1.92 38.60
C PHE A 170 -32.49 -1.45 39.52
N VAL A 171 -32.67 -0.31 40.22
CA VAL A 171 -31.68 0.32 41.07
C VAL A 171 -32.28 0.46 42.48
N PRO A 172 -32.10 -0.53 43.37
CA PRO A 172 -32.69 -0.51 44.70
C PRO A 172 -32.22 0.68 45.56
N ASP A 173 -30.96 1.12 45.40
CA ASP A 173 -30.37 2.20 46.16
C ASP A 173 -31.04 3.57 45.95
N TRP A 174 -31.83 3.71 44.89
CA TRP A 174 -32.56 4.96 44.62
C TRP A 174 -33.82 5.13 45.43
N LEU A 175 -34.33 4.09 46.09
CA LEU A 175 -35.58 4.14 46.83
C LEU A 175 -35.48 5.07 48.04
N ALA A 176 -34.51 4.82 48.95
CA ALA A 176 -34.38 5.53 50.19
C ALA A 176 -34.20 7.05 50.03
N PRO A 177 -33.31 7.59 49.19
CA PRO A 177 -33.15 9.03 49.00
C PRO A 177 -34.40 9.70 48.39
N GLN A 178 -35.16 8.99 47.56
CA GLN A 178 -36.40 9.52 47.02
C GLN A 178 -37.52 9.60 48.06
N GLU A 179 -37.65 8.55 48.89
CA GLU A 179 -38.63 8.56 50.00
C GLU A 179 -38.29 9.59 51.05
N GLU A 180 -36.99 9.77 51.39
CA GLU A 180 -36.50 10.84 52.25
C GLU A 180 -36.95 12.23 51.71
N TYR A 181 -36.70 12.50 50.43
CA TYR A 181 -37.11 13.73 49.78
C TYR A 181 -38.61 13.95 49.84
N LEU A 182 -39.42 12.93 49.55
CA LEU A 182 -40.86 13.01 49.60
C LEU A 182 -41.39 13.28 51.04
N SER A 183 -40.75 12.69 52.03
CA SER A 183 -41.08 12.90 53.44
C SER A 183 -40.79 14.34 53.87
N LEU A 184 -39.62 14.89 53.47
CA LEU A 184 -39.28 16.30 53.74
C LEU A 184 -40.26 17.27 53.06
N LYS A 185 -40.66 16.93 51.80
CA LYS A 185 -41.60 17.74 51.04
C LYS A 185 -43.01 17.75 51.67
N ARG A 186 -43.50 16.56 52.10
CA ARG A 186 -44.80 16.42 52.78
C ARG A 186 -44.81 17.11 54.17
N GLY A 187 -43.65 17.10 54.85
CA GLY A 187 -43.48 17.76 56.17
C GLY A 187 -43.34 19.27 56.08
N GLY A 188 -43.38 19.87 54.90
CA GLY A 188 -43.27 21.34 54.76
C GLY A 188 -41.90 21.88 55.17
N MET A 189 -40.85 21.10 55.07
CA MET A 189 -39.50 21.48 55.49
C MET A 189 -38.95 22.63 54.63
N ASP A 190 -37.94 23.32 55.15
CA ASP A 190 -37.29 24.47 54.53
C ASP A 190 -36.72 24.10 53.13
N ASN A 191 -36.78 25.05 52.19
CA ASN A 191 -36.26 24.92 50.86
C ASN A 191 -34.78 24.51 50.82
N ALA A 192 -33.98 24.92 51.81
CA ALA A 192 -32.58 24.54 51.91
C ALA A 192 -32.41 23.02 52.06
N LEU A 193 -33.22 22.37 52.90
CA LEU A 193 -33.21 20.90 53.07
C LEU A 193 -33.69 20.15 51.82
N LEU A 194 -34.70 20.68 51.15
CA LEU A 194 -35.18 20.09 49.88
C LEU A 194 -34.10 20.17 48.80
N GLN A 195 -33.39 21.31 48.70
CA GLN A 195 -32.27 21.43 47.75
C GLN A 195 -31.10 20.51 48.09
N ALA A 196 -30.76 20.36 49.37
CA ALA A 196 -29.73 19.43 49.82
C ALA A 196 -30.09 17.97 49.47
N SER A 197 -31.33 17.56 49.69
CA SER A 197 -31.82 16.21 49.30
C SER A 197 -31.80 15.99 47.79
N ARG A 198 -32.18 17.01 47.01
CA ARG A 198 -32.03 16.92 45.53
C ARG A 198 -30.57 16.80 45.09
N ALA A 199 -29.66 17.57 45.72
CA ALA A 199 -28.22 17.48 45.44
C ALA A 199 -27.68 16.09 45.75
N ARG A 200 -28.12 15.46 46.84
CA ARG A 200 -27.79 14.07 47.18
C ARG A 200 -28.28 13.08 46.14
N MET A 201 -29.53 13.20 45.67
CA MET A 201 -30.08 12.35 44.60
C MET A 201 -29.24 12.46 43.30
N ARG A 202 -28.82 13.68 42.92
CA ARG A 202 -27.94 13.90 41.77
C ARG A 202 -26.57 13.23 41.95
N ALA A 203 -26.00 13.37 43.17
CA ALA A 203 -24.74 12.71 43.51
C ALA A 203 -24.82 11.17 43.39
N MET A 204 -26.00 10.60 43.61
CA MET A 204 -26.30 9.18 43.44
C MET A 204 -26.67 8.83 42.00
N SER A 205 -26.42 9.73 41.03
CA SER A 205 -26.70 9.56 39.62
C SER A 205 -28.17 9.31 39.25
N ILE A 206 -29.11 9.81 40.09
CA ILE A 206 -30.52 9.82 39.75
C ILE A 206 -30.76 10.87 38.65
N PRO A 207 -31.29 10.52 37.48
CA PRO A 207 -31.49 11.44 36.36
C PRO A 207 -32.50 12.56 36.75
N GLU A 208 -32.28 13.77 36.22
CA GLU A 208 -33.19 14.89 36.44
C GLU A 208 -34.64 14.58 36.02
N GLY A 209 -34.84 13.78 34.96
CA GLY A 209 -36.17 13.34 34.56
C GLY A 209 -36.91 12.52 35.63
N VAL A 210 -36.16 11.69 36.39
CA VAL A 210 -36.69 10.90 37.50
C VAL A 210 -37.02 11.82 38.66
N ILE A 211 -36.14 12.79 39.02
CA ILE A 211 -36.37 13.76 40.06
C ILE A 211 -37.58 14.65 39.72
N ALA A 212 -37.72 15.11 38.48
CA ALA A 212 -38.88 15.87 38.04
C ALA A 212 -40.17 15.04 38.04
N SER A 213 -40.09 13.76 37.72
CA SER A 213 -41.21 12.82 37.83
C SER A 213 -41.63 12.62 39.28
N LEU A 214 -40.67 12.42 40.19
CA LEU A 214 -40.88 12.31 41.61
C LEU A 214 -41.65 13.54 42.19
N ASP A 215 -41.26 14.74 41.69
CA ASP A 215 -41.94 15.99 42.10
C ASP A 215 -43.41 16.04 41.64
N ARG A 216 -43.72 15.50 40.47
CA ARG A 216 -45.09 15.53 39.91
C ARG A 216 -45.96 14.42 40.45
N THR A 217 -45.44 13.22 40.54
CA THR A 217 -46.21 12.02 40.86
C THR A 217 -46.23 11.72 42.35
N GLY A 218 -45.27 12.16 43.11
CA GLY A 218 -45.07 11.82 44.53
C GLY A 218 -44.77 10.32 44.74
N ALA A 219 -44.34 9.61 43.72
CA ALA A 219 -44.00 8.18 43.76
C ALA A 219 -42.52 7.97 43.38
N ALA A 220 -41.80 7.20 44.20
CA ALA A 220 -40.41 6.84 43.95
C ALA A 220 -40.30 5.90 42.73
N GLN A 221 -39.28 6.09 41.94
CA GLN A 221 -38.97 5.27 40.75
C GLN A 221 -37.60 4.61 40.93
N THR A 222 -37.58 3.29 40.91
CA THR A 222 -36.36 2.47 41.03
C THR A 222 -35.94 1.86 39.72
N HIS A 223 -36.72 2.02 38.67
CA HIS A 223 -36.43 1.49 37.35
C HIS A 223 -36.06 2.63 36.39
N ILE A 224 -35.03 2.39 35.58
CA ILE A 224 -34.59 3.29 34.52
C ILE A 224 -34.43 2.50 33.23
N VAL A 225 -34.91 3.09 32.14
CA VAL A 225 -34.71 2.52 30.81
C VAL A 225 -33.44 3.15 30.21
N LEU A 226 -32.51 2.31 29.87
CA LEU A 226 -31.33 2.68 29.10
C LEU A 226 -31.67 2.59 27.61
N ALA A 227 -31.61 3.72 26.94
CA ALA A 227 -31.96 3.85 25.54
C ALA A 227 -30.71 3.98 24.66
N SER A 228 -30.86 3.62 23.38
CA SER A 228 -29.80 3.81 22.39
C SER A 228 -29.51 5.29 22.15
N PRO A 229 -28.25 5.72 22.21
CA PRO A 229 -27.86 7.11 21.92
C PRO A 229 -27.95 7.46 20.43
N GLU A 230 -27.83 6.45 19.53
CA GLU A 230 -27.86 6.63 18.09
C GLU A 230 -28.65 5.53 17.37
N THR A 231 -28.91 5.75 16.08
CA THR A 231 -29.48 4.74 15.19
C THR A 231 -28.38 3.89 14.57
N GLY A 232 -28.43 2.57 14.73
CA GLY A 232 -27.39 1.68 14.26
C GLY A 232 -27.70 0.21 14.50
N VAL A 233 -26.67 -0.53 14.85
CA VAL A 233 -26.74 -1.92 15.29
C VAL A 233 -26.02 -2.09 16.63
N ILE A 234 -26.47 -3.02 17.42
CA ILE A 234 -25.79 -3.42 18.64
C ILE A 234 -24.60 -4.29 18.25
N SER A 235 -23.39 -3.73 18.23
CA SER A 235 -22.17 -4.46 17.89
C SER A 235 -21.77 -5.43 18.99
N GLU A 236 -21.98 -5.04 20.25
CA GLU A 236 -21.68 -5.87 21.42
C GLU A 236 -22.84 -5.78 22.43
N LEU A 237 -23.15 -6.90 23.07
CA LEU A 237 -24.14 -7.00 24.13
C LEU A 237 -23.60 -7.89 25.25
N ASN A 238 -23.22 -7.26 26.37
CA ASN A 238 -22.44 -7.89 27.45
C ASN A 238 -23.28 -8.21 28.67
N VAL A 239 -24.60 -8.16 28.58
CA VAL A 239 -25.52 -8.38 29.69
C VAL A 239 -26.65 -9.31 29.31
N ARG A 240 -27.34 -9.84 30.33
CA ARG A 240 -28.54 -10.70 30.21
C ARG A 240 -29.57 -10.26 31.26
N ASP A 241 -30.82 -10.68 31.07
CA ASP A 241 -31.86 -10.50 32.07
C ASP A 241 -31.43 -11.07 33.43
N GLY A 242 -31.70 -10.35 34.50
CA GLY A 242 -31.33 -10.71 35.85
C GLY A 242 -29.84 -10.47 36.22
N ALA A 243 -29.03 -10.07 35.28
CA ALA A 243 -27.60 -9.82 35.54
C ALA A 243 -27.41 -8.60 36.47
N MET A 244 -26.53 -8.73 37.46
CA MET A 244 -26.08 -7.59 38.25
C MET A 244 -25.11 -6.74 37.43
N VAL A 245 -25.22 -5.44 37.50
CA VAL A 245 -24.35 -4.47 36.84
C VAL A 245 -23.75 -3.49 37.85
N THR A 246 -22.55 -3.02 37.55
CA THR A 246 -21.79 -2.10 38.38
C THR A 246 -21.44 -0.82 37.60
N PRO A 247 -21.13 0.30 38.28
CA PRO A 247 -20.70 1.52 37.60
C PRO A 247 -19.50 1.32 36.71
N GLY A 248 -19.56 1.85 35.48
CA GLY A 248 -18.52 1.72 34.48
C GLY A 248 -18.60 0.43 33.65
N GLN A 249 -19.45 -0.51 34.01
CA GLN A 249 -19.65 -1.73 33.20
C GLN A 249 -20.35 -1.40 31.88
N THR A 250 -19.74 -1.81 30.78
CA THR A 250 -20.33 -1.72 29.43
C THR A 250 -21.44 -2.76 29.29
N LEU A 251 -22.64 -2.29 28.98
CA LEU A 251 -23.82 -3.12 28.79
C LEU A 251 -24.01 -3.46 27.32
N ALA A 252 -23.89 -2.47 26.46
CA ALA A 252 -24.01 -2.61 25.03
C ALA A 252 -23.09 -1.59 24.32
N LYS A 253 -22.71 -1.92 23.11
CA LYS A 253 -22.05 -1.00 22.19
C LYS A 253 -22.92 -0.85 20.95
N VAL A 254 -23.24 0.36 20.58
CA VAL A 254 -24.06 0.66 19.39
C VAL A 254 -23.15 1.29 18.35
N ALA A 255 -23.16 0.76 17.15
CA ALA A 255 -22.37 1.28 16.04
C ALA A 255 -23.30 1.74 14.90
N GLY A 256 -23.09 2.94 14.40
CA GLY A 256 -23.77 3.48 13.25
C GLY A 256 -23.44 2.67 11.98
N LEU A 257 -24.36 2.68 11.02
CA LEU A 257 -24.16 2.03 9.72
C LEU A 257 -24.03 3.04 8.57
N SER A 258 -24.22 4.32 8.82
CA SER A 258 -24.16 5.37 7.79
C SER A 258 -22.78 5.58 7.19
N LYS A 259 -21.77 5.24 7.95
CA LYS A 259 -20.36 5.25 7.57
C LYS A 259 -19.71 3.96 8.04
N LEU A 260 -18.87 3.41 7.19
CA LEU A 260 -18.11 2.20 7.51
C LEU A 260 -16.63 2.44 7.23
N TRP A 261 -15.78 1.73 7.93
CA TRP A 261 -14.39 1.61 7.55
C TRP A 261 -14.23 0.53 6.49
N LEU A 262 -13.39 0.82 5.49
CA LEU A 262 -12.81 -0.18 4.62
C LEU A 262 -11.36 -0.37 5.04
N ILE A 263 -11.05 -1.56 5.50
CA ILE A 263 -9.69 -1.98 5.80
C ILE A 263 -9.14 -2.68 4.55
N VAL A 264 -8.17 -2.05 3.93
CA VAL A 264 -7.52 -2.57 2.72
C VAL A 264 -6.24 -3.29 3.12
N GLU A 265 -6.12 -4.54 2.73
CA GLU A 265 -4.96 -5.38 2.99
C GLU A 265 -3.98 -5.29 1.82
N ILE A 266 -2.88 -4.60 2.05
CA ILE A 266 -1.84 -4.35 1.06
C ILE A 266 -0.72 -5.36 1.27
N PRO A 267 -0.36 -6.19 0.28
CA PRO A 267 0.77 -7.12 0.39
C PRO A 267 2.07 -6.41 0.76
N GLU A 268 2.90 -7.05 1.58
CA GLU A 268 4.18 -6.49 2.07
C GLU A 268 5.08 -6.00 0.93
N ALA A 269 5.06 -6.69 -0.23
CA ALA A 269 5.81 -6.29 -1.42
C ALA A 269 5.42 -4.91 -1.97
N LEU A 270 4.18 -4.46 -1.73
CA LEU A 270 3.62 -3.17 -2.18
C LEU A 270 3.51 -2.15 -1.05
N ALA A 271 3.97 -2.50 0.16
CA ALA A 271 3.83 -1.66 1.35
C ALA A 271 4.54 -0.30 1.22
N LEU A 272 5.66 -0.26 0.48
CA LEU A 272 6.43 0.97 0.26
C LEU A 272 5.76 1.92 -0.74
N ASP A 273 4.83 1.43 -1.56
CA ASP A 273 4.11 2.22 -2.56
C ASP A 273 2.82 2.82 -1.98
N ALA A 274 2.33 2.25 -0.88
CA ALA A 274 1.13 2.73 -0.20
C ALA A 274 1.39 4.01 0.59
N ARG A 275 0.55 5.02 0.37
CA ARG A 275 0.65 6.32 1.07
C ARG A 275 -0.72 6.86 1.42
N PRO A 276 -0.86 7.59 2.55
CA PRO A 276 -2.07 8.35 2.83
C PRO A 276 -2.39 9.33 1.68
N GLY A 277 -3.68 9.48 1.38
CA GLY A 277 -4.16 10.34 0.30
C GLY A 277 -4.29 9.68 -1.07
N MET A 278 -3.83 8.44 -1.25
CA MET A 278 -4.06 7.67 -2.48
C MET A 278 -5.54 7.43 -2.71
N ASN A 279 -5.96 7.47 -3.97
CA ASN A 279 -7.34 7.21 -4.34
C ASN A 279 -7.61 5.70 -4.29
N VAL A 280 -8.81 5.38 -3.86
CA VAL A 280 -9.30 4.00 -3.77
C VAL A 280 -10.60 3.90 -4.54
N ASP A 281 -10.66 2.95 -5.46
CA ASP A 281 -11.89 2.50 -6.10
C ASP A 281 -12.14 1.06 -5.63
N ALA A 282 -13.20 0.89 -4.86
CA ALA A 282 -13.57 -0.39 -4.29
C ALA A 282 -14.84 -0.90 -4.96
N THR A 283 -14.82 -2.16 -5.39
CA THR A 283 -15.97 -2.82 -5.99
C THR A 283 -16.40 -4.00 -5.12
N PHE A 284 -17.69 -4.14 -4.94
CA PHE A 284 -18.21 -5.28 -4.20
C PHE A 284 -17.99 -6.58 -4.99
N SER A 285 -17.37 -7.57 -4.37
CA SER A 285 -17.03 -8.82 -5.04
C SER A 285 -18.26 -9.61 -5.56
N GLY A 286 -19.42 -9.41 -4.97
CA GLY A 286 -20.69 -10.03 -5.40
C GLY A 286 -21.44 -9.27 -6.49
N ASP A 287 -21.12 -7.98 -6.69
CA ASP A 287 -21.72 -7.12 -7.71
C ASP A 287 -20.69 -6.09 -8.20
N PRO A 288 -19.91 -6.42 -9.23
CA PRO A 288 -18.85 -5.55 -9.75
C PRO A 288 -19.33 -4.22 -10.34
N THR A 289 -20.64 -4.03 -10.52
CA THR A 289 -21.18 -2.75 -11.02
C THR A 289 -21.28 -1.68 -9.94
N ARG A 290 -21.16 -2.07 -8.68
CA ARG A 290 -21.20 -1.15 -7.54
C ARG A 290 -19.82 -0.69 -7.17
N HIS A 291 -19.56 0.59 -7.42
CA HIS A 291 -18.31 1.27 -7.13
C HIS A 291 -18.45 2.16 -5.91
N PHE A 292 -17.45 2.12 -5.05
CA PHE A 292 -17.31 2.95 -3.87
C PHE A 292 -15.93 3.61 -3.92
N THR A 293 -15.92 4.93 -4.01
CA THR A 293 -14.66 5.69 -4.10
C THR A 293 -14.32 6.32 -2.76
N GLY A 294 -13.04 6.38 -2.46
CA GLY A 294 -12.53 7.00 -1.25
C GLY A 294 -11.05 7.35 -1.37
N ARG A 295 -10.45 7.73 -0.25
CA ARG A 295 -9.01 7.96 -0.15
C ARG A 295 -8.47 7.30 1.09
N ILE A 296 -7.29 6.73 1.00
CA ILE A 296 -6.57 6.19 2.16
C ILE A 296 -6.40 7.34 3.17
N ARG A 297 -7.01 7.20 4.34
CA ARG A 297 -6.92 8.16 5.43
C ARG A 297 -5.65 7.95 6.22
N GLU A 298 -5.38 6.69 6.55
CA GLU A 298 -4.19 6.33 7.30
C GLU A 298 -3.74 4.91 6.96
N ILE A 299 -2.47 4.65 7.22
CA ILE A 299 -1.86 3.33 7.16
C ILE A 299 -1.60 2.91 8.60
N LEU A 300 -2.14 1.77 9.00
CA LEU A 300 -1.99 1.28 10.36
C LEU A 300 -0.54 0.81 10.59
N PRO A 301 0.08 1.24 11.70
CA PRO A 301 1.47 0.88 11.99
C PRO A 301 1.53 -0.59 12.43
N GLY A 302 1.86 -1.46 11.50
CA GLY A 302 2.02 -2.88 11.77
C GLY A 302 1.67 -3.73 10.57
N ILE A 303 2.44 -4.79 10.38
CA ILE A 303 2.17 -5.82 9.37
C ILE A 303 1.49 -6.98 10.09
N SER A 304 0.37 -7.43 9.56
CA SER A 304 -0.28 -8.65 10.03
C SER A 304 0.66 -9.84 9.82
N THR A 305 1.06 -10.49 10.90
CA THR A 305 1.96 -11.65 10.83
C THR A 305 1.30 -12.88 10.19
N THR A 306 -0.03 -12.92 10.21
CA THR A 306 -0.82 -14.03 9.65
C THR A 306 -0.96 -13.91 8.14
N SER A 307 -1.33 -12.73 7.65
CA SER A 307 -1.55 -12.47 6.21
C SER A 307 -0.34 -11.84 5.52
N ARG A 308 0.65 -11.35 6.25
CA ARG A 308 1.79 -10.55 5.77
C ARG A 308 1.34 -9.35 4.93
N THR A 309 0.32 -8.66 5.42
CA THR A 309 -0.26 -7.48 4.79
C THR A 309 -0.12 -6.27 5.69
N LEU A 310 0.12 -5.12 5.07
CA LEU A 310 -0.03 -3.81 5.68
C LEU A 310 -1.49 -3.40 5.57
N GLN A 311 -2.08 -2.86 6.63
CA GLN A 311 -3.46 -2.44 6.62
C GLN A 311 -3.57 -0.93 6.38
N ALA A 312 -4.33 -0.54 5.38
CA ALA A 312 -4.74 0.84 5.15
C ALA A 312 -6.22 1.00 5.45
N ARG A 313 -6.58 2.11 6.11
CA ARG A 313 -7.94 2.42 6.51
C ARG A 313 -8.47 3.63 5.76
N LEU A 314 -9.69 3.52 5.28
CA LEU A 314 -10.46 4.62 4.72
C LEU A 314 -11.91 4.54 5.17
N GLU A 315 -12.57 5.69 5.16
CA GLU A 315 -14.00 5.82 5.44
C GLU A 315 -14.79 5.72 4.13
N ILE A 316 -15.86 4.94 4.13
CA ILE A 316 -16.80 4.82 3.03
C ILE A 316 -18.19 5.24 3.49
N ASP A 317 -18.83 6.10 2.71
CA ASP A 317 -20.21 6.48 2.92
C ASP A 317 -21.15 5.31 2.62
N ASN A 318 -22.06 5.05 3.55
CA ASN A 318 -23.08 4.00 3.44
C ASN A 318 -24.47 4.52 3.77
N ALA A 319 -24.78 5.77 3.41
CA ALA A 319 -26.06 6.40 3.69
C ALA A 319 -27.26 5.58 3.17
N ASN A 320 -27.07 4.84 2.07
CA ASN A 320 -28.09 3.99 1.48
C ASN A 320 -28.19 2.61 2.12
N GLY A 321 -27.37 2.27 3.11
CA GLY A 321 -27.37 0.98 3.79
C GLY A 321 -27.02 -0.22 2.91
N GLN A 322 -26.30 0.00 1.81
CA GLN A 322 -25.97 -1.05 0.83
C GLN A 322 -24.80 -1.94 1.29
N LEU A 323 -23.93 -1.38 2.13
CA LEU A 323 -22.81 -2.10 2.69
C LEU A 323 -23.15 -2.61 4.09
N THR A 324 -22.66 -3.80 4.38
CA THR A 324 -22.72 -4.42 5.70
C THR A 324 -21.29 -4.70 6.17
N PRO A 325 -20.97 -4.52 7.45
CA PRO A 325 -19.67 -4.93 7.99
C PRO A 325 -19.38 -6.40 7.69
N GLY A 326 -18.13 -6.71 7.33
CA GLY A 326 -17.70 -8.04 6.92
C GLY A 326 -17.77 -8.31 5.42
N MET A 327 -18.25 -7.37 4.60
CA MET A 327 -18.24 -7.54 3.14
C MET A 327 -16.83 -7.46 2.57
N LEU A 328 -16.53 -8.39 1.66
CA LEU A 328 -15.28 -8.42 0.91
C LEU A 328 -15.38 -7.57 -0.35
N MET A 329 -14.40 -6.70 -0.56
CA MET A 329 -14.32 -5.78 -1.69
C MET A 329 -13.01 -5.96 -2.45
N ARG A 330 -13.07 -5.88 -3.77
CA ARG A 330 -11.89 -5.69 -4.60
C ARG A 330 -11.56 -4.21 -4.63
N VAL A 331 -10.31 -3.90 -4.42
CA VAL A 331 -9.85 -2.52 -4.23
C VAL A 331 -8.75 -2.23 -5.23
N ARG A 332 -8.93 -1.20 -6.04
CA ARG A 332 -7.90 -0.58 -6.85
C ARG A 332 -7.38 0.64 -6.12
N VAL A 333 -6.14 0.58 -5.70
CA VAL A 333 -5.43 1.73 -5.09
C VAL A 333 -4.61 2.41 -6.17
N SER A 334 -4.74 3.72 -6.32
CA SER A 334 -4.03 4.49 -7.34
C SER A 334 -3.42 5.76 -6.76
N GLY A 335 -2.29 6.18 -7.30
CA GLY A 335 -1.62 7.42 -6.89
C GLY A 335 -2.53 8.64 -7.03
N ALA A 336 -2.34 9.62 -6.16
CA ALA A 336 -3.14 10.85 -6.18
C ALA A 336 -2.83 11.74 -7.41
N LYS A 337 -1.69 11.51 -8.04
CA LYS A 337 -1.24 12.27 -9.22
C LYS A 337 -0.94 11.31 -10.37
N PRO A 338 -1.36 11.64 -11.60
CA PRO A 338 -0.96 10.88 -12.77
C PRO A 338 0.55 11.07 -13.01
N VAL A 339 1.21 9.99 -13.39
CA VAL A 339 2.60 9.99 -13.85
C VAL A 339 2.58 9.94 -15.36
N SER A 340 3.40 10.77 -16.00
CA SER A 340 3.49 10.83 -17.45
C SER A 340 4.46 9.75 -17.93
N SER A 341 3.93 8.69 -18.50
CA SER A 341 4.70 7.56 -19.02
C SER A 341 4.78 7.57 -20.54
N LEU A 342 5.93 7.16 -21.08
CA LEU A 342 6.09 6.89 -22.53
C LEU A 342 5.66 5.46 -22.78
N LEU A 343 4.71 5.27 -23.69
CA LEU A 343 4.18 3.95 -24.04
C LEU A 343 4.55 3.60 -25.48
N VAL A 344 4.92 2.33 -25.65
CA VAL A 344 5.17 1.71 -26.95
C VAL A 344 4.38 0.40 -27.02
N PRO A 345 3.92 -0.03 -28.20
CA PRO A 345 3.31 -1.36 -28.33
C PRO A 345 4.27 -2.44 -27.82
N SER A 346 3.77 -3.37 -27.04
CA SER A 346 4.59 -4.45 -26.46
C SER A 346 5.28 -5.29 -27.54
N GLU A 347 4.67 -5.41 -28.74
CA GLU A 347 5.25 -6.08 -29.90
C GLU A 347 6.52 -5.38 -30.44
N ALA A 348 6.71 -4.08 -30.16
CA ALA A 348 7.88 -3.32 -30.60
C ALA A 348 9.09 -3.51 -29.68
N VAL A 349 8.91 -4.11 -28.51
CA VAL A 349 9.97 -4.35 -27.53
C VAL A 349 10.61 -5.72 -27.77
N ILE A 350 11.90 -5.72 -28.09
CA ILE A 350 12.69 -6.94 -28.30
C ILE A 350 13.54 -7.19 -27.05
N THR A 351 13.20 -8.23 -26.30
CA THR A 351 13.94 -8.62 -25.09
C THR A 351 14.89 -9.78 -25.39
N THR A 352 16.19 -9.57 -25.19
CA THR A 352 17.23 -10.55 -25.47
C THR A 352 17.72 -11.31 -24.21
N GLY A 353 16.98 -11.22 -23.10
CA GLY A 353 17.34 -11.80 -21.81
C GLY A 353 18.38 -11.01 -21.00
N LYS A 354 19.20 -10.18 -21.65
CA LYS A 354 20.18 -9.29 -20.99
C LYS A 354 19.84 -7.80 -21.14
N ARG A 355 19.09 -7.45 -22.16
CA ARG A 355 18.69 -6.06 -22.45
C ARG A 355 17.40 -6.03 -23.26
N SER A 356 16.65 -4.96 -23.13
CA SER A 356 15.49 -4.65 -23.95
C SER A 356 15.86 -3.56 -24.96
N ILE A 357 15.45 -3.73 -26.20
CA ILE A 357 15.72 -2.79 -27.29
C ILE A 357 14.43 -2.49 -28.06
N VAL A 358 14.36 -1.29 -28.61
CA VAL A 358 13.32 -0.87 -29.55
C VAL A 358 14.01 -0.36 -30.80
N ILE A 359 13.48 -0.70 -31.97
CA ILE A 359 14.02 -0.18 -33.24
C ILE A 359 13.34 1.14 -33.55
N VAL A 360 14.10 2.23 -33.48
CA VAL A 360 13.61 3.60 -33.70
C VAL A 360 13.91 4.02 -35.14
N LYS A 361 12.92 4.62 -35.80
CA LYS A 361 13.08 5.27 -37.12
C LYS A 361 13.44 6.74 -36.90
N ASN A 362 14.62 7.14 -37.34
CA ASN A 362 15.08 8.52 -37.28
C ASN A 362 14.44 9.39 -38.37
N SER A 363 14.59 10.71 -38.26
CA SER A 363 14.07 11.70 -39.23
C SER A 363 14.61 11.53 -40.64
N ASP A 364 15.80 10.93 -40.81
CA ASP A 364 16.43 10.60 -42.07
C ASP A 364 15.98 9.24 -42.66
N GLY A 365 15.02 8.58 -41.99
CA GLY A 365 14.42 7.30 -42.41
C GLY A 365 15.26 6.08 -42.07
N ARG A 366 16.35 6.21 -41.31
CA ARG A 366 17.19 5.07 -40.87
C ARG A 366 16.61 4.42 -39.63
N LEU A 367 16.75 3.12 -39.54
CA LEU A 367 16.36 2.29 -38.39
C LEU A 367 17.56 2.06 -37.47
N GLN A 368 17.41 2.39 -36.21
CA GLN A 368 18.47 2.28 -35.21
C GLN A 368 17.94 1.55 -33.95
N PRO A 369 18.70 0.57 -33.44
CA PRO A 369 18.36 -0.03 -32.14
C PRO A 369 18.66 0.96 -31.02
N ALA A 370 17.65 1.21 -30.17
CA ALA A 370 17.78 1.96 -28.93
C ALA A 370 17.64 0.99 -27.74
N ASN A 371 18.60 1.02 -26.82
CA ASN A 371 18.46 0.28 -25.56
C ASN A 371 17.44 1.03 -24.70
N VAL A 372 16.50 0.31 -24.13
CA VAL A 372 15.45 0.87 -23.29
C VAL A 372 15.35 0.11 -21.99
N THR A 373 15.00 0.84 -20.94
CA THR A 373 14.57 0.25 -19.66
C THR A 373 13.05 0.20 -19.70
N ILE A 374 12.48 -0.99 -19.60
CA ILE A 374 11.03 -1.19 -19.61
C ILE A 374 10.47 -1.10 -18.18
N GLY A 375 9.28 -0.54 -18.07
CA GLY A 375 8.47 -0.47 -16.84
C GLY A 375 7.34 -1.49 -16.88
N ASN A 376 6.17 -1.06 -16.45
CA ASN A 376 4.96 -1.88 -16.37
C ASN A 376 4.26 -2.03 -17.72
N ASP A 377 3.60 -3.16 -17.94
CA ASP A 377 2.71 -3.34 -19.08
C ASP A 377 1.33 -2.76 -18.79
N VAL A 378 0.82 -1.95 -19.72
CA VAL A 378 -0.49 -1.30 -19.65
C VAL A 378 -1.34 -1.77 -20.85
N GLY A 379 -2.04 -2.89 -20.67
CA GLY A 379 -2.80 -3.52 -21.76
C GLY A 379 -1.88 -4.12 -22.82
N ASN A 380 -1.92 -3.61 -24.07
CA ASN A 380 -1.05 -4.04 -25.18
C ASN A 380 0.19 -3.15 -25.36
N GLU A 381 0.45 -2.27 -24.42
CA GLU A 381 1.55 -1.30 -24.46
C GLU A 381 2.50 -1.52 -23.29
N THR A 382 3.78 -1.33 -23.51
CA THR A 382 4.82 -1.41 -22.48
C THR A 382 5.36 -0.01 -22.20
N GLU A 383 5.51 0.31 -20.94
CA GLU A 383 6.10 1.57 -20.48
C GLU A 383 7.60 1.57 -20.71
N VAL A 384 8.14 2.68 -21.21
CA VAL A 384 9.56 2.94 -21.38
C VAL A 384 9.99 4.02 -20.39
N LEU A 385 10.91 3.64 -19.48
CA LEU A 385 11.42 4.50 -18.43
C LEU A 385 12.63 5.32 -18.88
N SER A 386 13.48 4.78 -19.77
CA SER A 386 14.67 5.43 -20.32
C SER A 386 15.14 4.74 -21.61
#